data_b3cae8d6fed0dba62fb2a9ca440ffed3
#
_entry.id   b3cae8d6fed0dba62fb2a9ca440ffed3
#
_cell.length_a   1.000
_cell.length_b   1.000
_cell.length_c   1.000
_cell.angle_alpha   90.00
_cell.angle_beta   90.00
_cell.angle_gamma   90.00
#
_symmetry.space_group_name_H-M   'P 1'
#
loop_
_entity.id
_entity.type
_entity.pdbx_description
1 polymer ?
#
loop_
_entity_poly.entity_id
_entity_poly.type
_entity_poly.pdbx_seq_one_letter_code
_entity_poly.pdbx_strand_id
1 'polypeptide(L)'
;MQSSAIRAPPQWLRGLLSEEFFDACAVHPAERKNDKNHFCADCAAALCRHCLPHDPSHNVLQIWKYASCFVVRVDDLKLFDCTGIQSHTVSDHEVVFLNERTARKRSACAENPCAACARPLSSGHDCCSLFCKVKHLGESERGLRCALRVNRKAAAAAGEPQNGKRPRAASSEAGPSCGGSSGKRSRKQLAPARSPFC
;
A
#
# COMPACT_ATOMS: atom_id res chain seq x y z
N MET A 1 19.26 31.69 -13.47
CA MET A 1 18.25 31.44 -12.40
C MET A 1 17.30 30.37 -12.93
N GLN A 2 17.61 29.10 -12.62
CA GLN A 2 16.75 27.99 -13.05
C GLN A 2 15.58 27.94 -12.06
N SER A 3 14.39 28.23 -12.56
CA SER A 3 13.14 28.10 -11.80
C SER A 3 12.97 26.64 -11.38
N SER A 4 13.14 26.39 -10.10
CA SER A 4 12.94 25.10 -9.46
C SER A 4 11.44 24.80 -9.50
N ALA A 5 11.02 24.05 -10.50
CA ALA A 5 9.63 23.62 -10.61
C ALA A 5 9.34 22.63 -9.48
N ILE A 6 8.58 23.06 -8.49
CA ILE A 6 7.99 22.20 -7.45
C ILE A 6 7.28 21.07 -8.17
N ARG A 7 7.86 19.88 -8.12
CA ARG A 7 7.34 18.74 -8.88
C ARG A 7 6.05 18.28 -8.22
N ALA A 8 4.93 18.48 -8.93
CA ALA A 8 3.61 18.06 -8.48
C ALA A 8 3.62 16.55 -8.10
N PRO A 9 2.82 16.13 -7.12
CA PRO A 9 2.64 14.71 -6.81
C PRO A 9 2.29 13.91 -8.05
N PRO A 10 2.69 12.62 -8.16
CA PRO A 10 2.34 11.77 -9.28
C PRO A 10 0.82 11.67 -9.45
N GLN A 11 0.39 11.41 -10.69
CA GLN A 11 -1.02 11.41 -11.07
C GLN A 11 -1.86 10.49 -10.18
N TRP A 12 -1.37 9.27 -9.89
CA TRP A 12 -2.08 8.33 -9.06
C TRP A 12 -2.32 8.86 -7.64
N LEU A 13 -1.33 9.54 -7.05
CA LEU A 13 -1.44 10.06 -5.69
C LEU A 13 -2.40 11.25 -5.63
N ARG A 14 -2.39 12.11 -6.66
CA ARG A 14 -3.37 13.19 -6.79
C ARG A 14 -4.78 12.62 -6.96
N GLY A 15 -4.95 11.64 -7.85
CA GLY A 15 -6.22 10.94 -8.05
C GLY A 15 -6.74 10.32 -6.77
N LEU A 16 -5.90 9.57 -6.04
CA LEU A 16 -6.27 8.95 -4.76
C LEU A 16 -6.76 9.98 -3.72
N LEU A 17 -6.11 11.14 -3.64
CA LEU A 17 -6.44 12.17 -2.65
C LEU A 17 -7.62 13.06 -3.03
N SER A 18 -7.96 13.14 -4.32
CA SER A 18 -9.07 13.96 -4.84
C SER A 18 -10.34 13.18 -5.13
N GLU A 19 -10.28 11.84 -5.13
CA GLU A 19 -11.44 10.99 -5.43
C GLU A 19 -12.45 10.96 -4.29
N GLU A 20 -13.73 11.04 -4.67
CA GLU A 20 -14.85 10.78 -3.77
C GLU A 20 -15.22 9.30 -3.85
N PHE A 21 -14.85 8.57 -2.81
CA PHE A 21 -15.12 7.13 -2.72
C PHE A 21 -16.52 6.85 -2.21
N PHE A 22 -17.01 5.64 -2.47
CA PHE A 22 -18.33 5.11 -2.11
C PHE A 22 -19.50 5.72 -2.90
N ASP A 23 -19.23 6.45 -3.97
CA ASP A 23 -20.23 6.79 -4.96
C ASP A 23 -20.53 5.58 -5.86
N ALA A 24 -21.73 5.57 -6.45
CA ALA A 24 -22.14 4.52 -7.36
C ALA A 24 -21.27 4.48 -8.62
N CYS A 25 -20.89 3.27 -9.05
CA CYS A 25 -20.10 3.07 -10.26
C CYS A 25 -20.95 3.31 -11.51
N ALA A 26 -20.53 4.25 -12.36
CA ALA A 26 -21.22 4.55 -13.62
C ALA A 26 -21.17 3.40 -14.64
N VAL A 27 -20.17 2.52 -14.54
CA VAL A 27 -20.01 1.35 -15.42
C VAL A 27 -20.96 0.21 -15.03
N HIS A 28 -21.29 0.11 -13.73
CA HIS A 28 -22.12 -0.97 -13.18
C HIS A 28 -23.36 -0.42 -12.44
N PRO A 29 -24.21 0.40 -13.08
CA PRO A 29 -25.31 1.10 -12.39
C PRO A 29 -26.41 0.16 -11.89
N ALA A 30 -26.58 -0.99 -12.55
CA ALA A 30 -27.61 -1.99 -12.20
C ALA A 30 -27.15 -2.99 -11.14
N GLU A 31 -25.86 -3.02 -10.81
CA GLU A 31 -25.29 -3.99 -9.89
C GLU A 31 -25.48 -3.58 -8.42
N ARG A 32 -25.73 -4.57 -7.56
CA ARG A 32 -25.82 -4.33 -6.10
C ARG A 32 -24.42 -4.16 -5.53
N LYS A 33 -24.25 -3.24 -4.56
CA LYS A 33 -22.95 -2.94 -3.93
C LYS A 33 -21.93 -2.49 -4.96
N ASN A 34 -22.32 -1.57 -5.81
CA ASN A 34 -21.48 -1.01 -6.87
C ASN A 34 -20.71 0.24 -6.42
N ASP A 35 -20.60 0.48 -5.10
CA ASP A 35 -19.82 1.59 -4.57
C ASP A 35 -18.36 1.50 -4.98
N LYS A 36 -17.78 2.62 -5.42
CA LYS A 36 -16.36 2.73 -5.76
C LYS A 36 -15.52 2.74 -4.48
N ASN A 37 -15.07 1.59 -4.04
CA ASN A 37 -14.26 1.40 -2.83
C ASN A 37 -12.88 0.76 -3.09
N HIS A 38 -12.45 0.77 -4.33
CA HIS A 38 -11.10 0.39 -4.76
C HIS A 38 -10.49 1.51 -5.59
N PHE A 39 -9.18 1.58 -5.61
CA PHE A 39 -8.43 2.55 -6.42
C PHE A 39 -7.26 1.85 -7.09
N CYS A 40 -7.20 1.94 -8.41
CA CYS A 40 -6.04 1.47 -9.17
C CYS A 40 -5.03 2.60 -9.29
N ALA A 41 -3.82 2.40 -8.72
CA ALA A 41 -2.76 3.40 -8.79
C ALA A 41 -2.18 3.53 -10.20
N ASP A 42 -2.16 2.45 -10.97
CA ASP A 42 -1.60 2.45 -12.34
C ASP A 42 -2.55 3.14 -13.34
N CYS A 43 -3.86 2.98 -13.16
CA CYS A 43 -4.88 3.66 -13.97
C CYS A 43 -5.26 5.05 -13.42
N ALA A 44 -4.89 5.36 -12.16
CA ALA A 44 -5.32 6.53 -11.41
C ALA A 44 -6.86 6.70 -11.39
N ALA A 45 -7.58 5.60 -11.19
CA ALA A 45 -9.04 5.53 -11.26
C ALA A 45 -9.66 4.76 -10.10
N ALA A 46 -10.83 5.23 -9.62
CA ALA A 46 -11.62 4.52 -8.62
C ALA A 46 -12.51 3.44 -9.27
N LEU A 47 -12.57 2.30 -8.65
CA LEU A 47 -13.21 1.08 -9.12
C LEU A 47 -14.21 0.57 -8.08
N CYS A 48 -15.34 0.01 -8.54
CA CYS A 48 -16.19 -0.81 -7.70
C CYS A 48 -15.73 -2.28 -7.70
N ARG A 49 -16.32 -3.10 -6.86
CA ARG A 49 -16.02 -4.54 -6.80
C ARG A 49 -16.27 -5.29 -8.13
N HIS A 50 -17.21 -4.80 -8.96
CA HIS A 50 -17.55 -5.41 -10.24
C HIS A 50 -16.59 -4.99 -11.37
N CYS A 51 -15.83 -3.91 -11.17
CA CYS A 51 -14.69 -3.57 -12.02
C CYS A 51 -13.48 -4.48 -11.77
N LEU A 52 -13.48 -5.26 -10.68
CA LEU A 52 -12.57 -6.36 -10.45
C LEU A 52 -13.20 -7.64 -11.03
N PRO A 53 -12.58 -8.44 -11.87
CA PRO A 53 -11.15 -8.57 -12.09
C PRO A 53 -10.56 -7.44 -12.94
N HIS A 54 -9.55 -6.82 -12.42
CA HIS A 54 -8.71 -5.82 -13.07
C HIS A 54 -7.37 -6.45 -13.44
N ASP A 55 -6.52 -5.75 -14.19
CA ASP A 55 -5.21 -6.29 -14.54
C ASP A 55 -4.44 -6.69 -13.27
N PRO A 56 -4.05 -7.97 -13.12
CA PRO A 56 -3.40 -8.47 -11.91
C PRO A 56 -2.00 -7.88 -11.67
N SER A 57 -1.41 -7.25 -12.69
CA SER A 57 -0.14 -6.54 -12.56
C SER A 57 -0.30 -5.15 -11.94
N HIS A 58 -1.51 -4.60 -11.93
CA HIS A 58 -1.79 -3.28 -11.40
C HIS A 58 -1.88 -3.28 -9.87
N ASN A 59 -1.51 -2.15 -9.27
CA ASN A 59 -1.60 -1.95 -7.83
C ASN A 59 -2.99 -1.41 -7.49
N VAL A 60 -3.85 -2.28 -7.00
CA VAL A 60 -5.20 -1.94 -6.56
C VAL A 60 -5.21 -1.80 -5.04
N LEU A 61 -5.64 -0.64 -4.55
CA LEU A 61 -5.82 -0.32 -3.14
C LEU A 61 -7.28 -0.48 -2.76
N GLN A 62 -7.56 -1.07 -1.62
CA GLN A 62 -8.91 -1.08 -1.05
C GLN A 62 -9.08 0.10 -0.10
N ILE A 63 -10.15 0.87 -0.30
CA ILE A 63 -10.50 2.02 0.53
C ILE A 63 -11.60 1.63 1.50
N TRP A 64 -11.46 2.05 2.73
CA TRP A 64 -12.40 1.77 3.80
C TRP A 64 -13.00 3.06 4.34
N LYS A 65 -14.20 2.98 4.86
CA LYS A 65 -14.85 4.09 5.55
C LYS A 65 -14.75 3.89 7.06
N TYR A 66 -14.10 4.83 7.74
CA TYR A 66 -13.94 4.81 9.19
C TYR A 66 -14.19 6.20 9.77
N ALA A 67 -15.09 6.31 10.77
CA ALA A 67 -15.45 7.59 11.40
C ALA A 67 -15.78 8.69 10.38
N SER A 68 -16.54 8.37 9.34
CA SER A 68 -16.92 9.26 8.22
C SER A 68 -15.74 9.79 7.38
N CYS A 69 -14.57 9.18 7.50
CA CYS A 69 -13.38 9.48 6.71
C CYS A 69 -12.97 8.26 5.90
N PHE A 70 -12.18 8.48 4.86
CA PHE A 70 -11.59 7.40 4.07
C PHE A 70 -10.24 7.01 4.65
N VAL A 71 -10.01 5.70 4.74
CA VAL A 71 -8.76 5.12 5.22
C VAL A 71 -8.28 4.04 4.26
N VAL A 72 -6.97 3.82 4.25
CA VAL A 72 -6.30 2.76 3.51
C VAL A 72 -5.38 2.00 4.46
N ARG A 73 -5.21 0.69 4.22
CA ARG A 73 -4.26 -0.11 4.99
C ARG A 73 -2.83 0.30 4.66
N VAL A 74 -1.99 0.36 5.66
CA VAL A 74 -0.56 0.68 5.48
C VAL A 74 0.11 -0.38 4.60
N ASP A 75 -0.24 -1.65 4.78
CA ASP A 75 0.30 -2.77 4.01
C ASP A 75 -0.06 -2.72 2.52
N ASP A 76 -1.23 -2.16 2.17
CA ASP A 76 -1.67 -2.02 0.78
C ASP A 76 -0.96 -0.84 0.09
N LEU A 77 -0.57 0.20 0.85
CA LEU A 77 0.03 1.43 0.31
C LEU A 77 1.54 1.27 0.03
N LYS A 78 1.90 0.25 -0.75
CA LYS A 78 3.30 -0.12 -1.06
C LYS A 78 4.07 0.92 -1.87
N LEU A 79 3.36 1.78 -2.59
CA LEU A 79 3.95 2.81 -3.47
C LEU A 79 4.35 4.08 -2.72
N PHE A 80 3.98 4.20 -1.44
CA PHE A 80 4.26 5.38 -0.63
C PHE A 80 4.77 4.99 0.75
N ASP A 81 5.72 5.77 1.26
CA ASP A 81 6.22 5.59 2.63
C ASP A 81 5.31 6.28 3.64
N CYS A 82 4.65 5.48 4.49
CA CYS A 82 3.73 5.94 5.52
C CYS A 82 4.42 6.32 6.84
N THR A 83 5.74 6.22 6.95
CA THR A 83 6.50 6.59 8.18
C THR A 83 6.16 8.01 8.63
N GLY A 84 5.94 8.22 9.92
CA GLY A 84 5.55 9.53 10.48
C GLY A 84 4.09 9.93 10.27
N ILE A 85 3.28 9.14 9.55
CA ILE A 85 1.82 9.34 9.54
C ILE A 85 1.23 8.61 10.75
N GLN A 86 0.38 9.29 11.52
CA GLN A 86 -0.33 8.65 12.61
C GLN A 86 -1.29 7.60 12.08
N SER A 87 -0.98 6.33 12.38
CA SER A 87 -1.81 5.18 12.05
C SER A 87 -2.86 4.91 13.14
N HIS A 88 -3.84 4.10 12.78
CA HIS A 88 -4.91 3.65 13.66
C HIS A 88 -5.17 2.17 13.41
N THR A 89 -5.51 1.40 14.44
CA THR A 89 -5.90 0.00 14.28
C THR A 89 -7.40 -0.09 14.07
N VAL A 90 -7.81 -0.69 12.95
CA VAL A 90 -9.21 -0.95 12.60
C VAL A 90 -9.33 -2.39 12.14
N SER A 91 -10.13 -3.21 12.84
CA SER A 91 -10.31 -4.63 12.52
C SER A 91 -8.98 -5.36 12.34
N ASP A 92 -8.07 -5.23 13.31
CA ASP A 92 -6.73 -5.84 13.36
C ASP A 92 -5.76 -5.40 12.24
N HIS A 93 -6.10 -4.35 11.49
CA HIS A 93 -5.24 -3.79 10.46
C HIS A 93 -4.81 -2.37 10.82
N GLU A 94 -3.55 -2.09 10.53
CA GLU A 94 -3.03 -0.73 10.62
C GLU A 94 -3.48 0.08 9.41
N VAL A 95 -4.16 1.21 9.64
CA VAL A 95 -4.71 2.07 8.60
C VAL A 95 -4.25 3.52 8.79
N VAL A 96 -4.18 4.26 7.69
CA VAL A 96 -3.94 5.70 7.68
C VAL A 96 -5.11 6.42 7.01
N PHE A 97 -5.41 7.62 7.47
CA PHE A 97 -6.42 8.48 6.84
C PHE A 97 -5.89 9.03 5.52
N LEU A 98 -6.75 9.06 4.49
CA LEU A 98 -6.39 9.65 3.20
C LEU A 98 -6.38 11.18 3.28
N ASN A 99 -7.46 11.78 3.74
CA ASN A 99 -7.66 13.22 3.73
C ASN A 99 -7.51 13.85 5.12
N GLU A 100 -7.35 15.15 5.14
CA GLU A 100 -7.33 15.93 6.36
C GLU A 100 -8.64 15.70 7.13
N ARG A 101 -8.51 15.35 8.39
CA ARG A 101 -9.68 15.15 9.25
C ARG A 101 -10.20 16.50 9.67
N THR A 102 -11.52 16.74 9.51
CA THR A 102 -12.18 17.94 10.05
C THR A 102 -11.84 18.13 11.52
N ALA A 103 -11.36 19.31 11.87
CA ALA A 103 -10.77 19.57 13.16
C ALA A 103 -11.82 19.49 14.28
N ARG A 104 -11.67 18.56 15.22
CA ARG A 104 -12.05 18.86 16.60
C ARG A 104 -11.16 20.02 17.05
N LYS A 105 -11.76 21.00 17.77
CA LYS A 105 -11.15 22.25 18.23
C LYS A 105 -9.62 22.19 18.31
N ARG A 106 -8.95 23.06 17.54
CA ARG A 106 -7.49 23.20 17.59
C ARG A 106 -7.11 23.52 19.03
N SER A 107 -6.38 22.60 19.67
CA SER A 107 -5.75 22.93 20.94
C SER A 107 -4.57 23.83 20.64
N ALA A 108 -4.61 25.06 21.14
CA ALA A 108 -3.54 26.02 20.95
C ALA A 108 -2.18 25.58 21.54
N CYS A 109 -2.20 24.54 22.40
CA CYS A 109 -1.05 24.02 23.14
C CYS A 109 -0.83 22.53 22.87
N ALA A 110 -0.93 22.05 21.61
CA ALA A 110 -0.58 20.67 21.31
C ALA A 110 0.94 20.49 21.40
N GLU A 111 1.39 19.53 22.21
CA GLU A 111 2.81 19.20 22.36
C GLU A 111 3.41 18.67 21.06
N ASN A 112 2.60 18.00 20.22
CA ASN A 112 3.01 17.44 18.94
C ASN A 112 1.95 17.73 17.86
N PRO A 113 2.00 18.90 17.17
CA PRO A 113 1.05 19.26 16.14
C PRO A 113 1.42 18.63 14.78
N CYS A 114 0.41 18.28 13.99
CA CYS A 114 0.59 17.89 12.59
C CYS A 114 1.26 19.00 11.79
N ALA A 115 2.32 18.68 11.06
CA ALA A 115 3.11 19.63 10.28
C ALA A 115 2.31 20.41 9.22
N ALA A 116 1.19 19.86 8.73
CA ALA A 116 0.38 20.51 7.69
C ALA A 116 -0.91 21.19 8.21
N CYS A 117 -1.59 20.62 9.24
CA CYS A 117 -2.90 21.13 9.68
C CYS A 117 -2.97 21.47 11.19
N ALA A 118 -1.83 21.37 11.90
CA ALA A 118 -1.72 21.68 13.34
C ALA A 118 -2.65 20.87 14.26
N ARG A 119 -3.19 19.72 13.81
CA ARG A 119 -3.94 18.79 14.65
C ARG A 119 -2.98 18.15 15.67
N PRO A 120 -3.39 17.99 16.96
CA PRO A 120 -2.60 17.27 17.92
C PRO A 120 -2.47 15.79 17.54
N LEU A 121 -1.25 15.27 17.60
CA LEU A 121 -0.86 13.89 17.28
C LEU A 121 -0.26 13.22 18.51
N SER A 122 -0.22 11.90 18.48
CA SER A 122 0.59 11.11 19.42
C SER A 122 2.07 11.35 19.14
N SER A 123 2.92 11.23 20.17
CA SER A 123 4.38 11.37 20.04
C SER A 123 4.94 10.42 18.96
N GLY A 124 5.94 10.89 18.22
CA GLY A 124 6.58 10.12 17.17
C GLY A 124 5.90 10.18 15.79
N HIS A 125 4.86 11.01 15.63
CA HIS A 125 4.19 11.22 14.34
C HIS A 125 4.26 12.69 13.92
N ASP A 126 4.41 12.93 12.60
CA ASP A 126 4.55 14.26 12.01
C ASP A 126 3.27 14.69 11.28
N CYS A 127 2.47 13.74 10.79
CA CYS A 127 1.30 14.01 9.96
C CYS A 127 0.09 13.20 10.42
N CYS A 128 -1.11 13.77 10.33
CA CYS A 128 -2.37 13.10 10.71
C CYS A 128 -2.98 12.26 9.58
N SER A 129 -2.55 12.44 8.33
CA SER A 129 -3.11 11.80 7.14
C SER A 129 -2.10 11.76 5.99
N LEU A 130 -2.40 10.96 4.97
CA LEU A 130 -1.64 10.91 3.74
C LEU A 130 -1.58 12.28 3.04
N PHE A 131 -2.73 12.96 2.95
CA PHE A 131 -2.82 14.31 2.40
C PHE A 131 -1.89 15.29 3.12
N CYS A 132 -1.89 15.30 4.45
CA CYS A 132 -1.04 16.18 5.23
C CYS A 132 0.46 15.89 5.00
N LYS A 133 0.84 14.61 4.89
CA LYS A 133 2.22 14.24 4.57
C LYS A 133 2.61 14.70 3.17
N VAL A 134 1.76 14.47 2.17
CA VAL A 134 2.02 14.91 0.79
C VAL A 134 2.16 16.42 0.71
N LYS A 135 1.28 17.17 1.40
CA LYS A 135 1.35 18.63 1.48
C LYS A 135 2.66 19.10 2.11
N HIS A 136 3.02 18.56 3.26
CA HIS A 136 4.26 18.90 3.97
C HIS A 136 5.51 18.56 3.15
N LEU A 137 5.56 17.38 2.50
CA LEU A 137 6.68 16.96 1.67
C LEU A 137 6.74 17.72 0.33
N GLY A 138 5.59 18.21 -0.19
CA GLY A 138 5.52 19.02 -1.40
C GLY A 138 6.21 20.38 -1.25
N GLU A 139 6.40 20.86 -0.03
CA GLU A 139 7.16 22.06 0.28
C GLU A 139 8.69 21.86 0.13
N SER A 140 9.15 20.59 0.01
CA SER A 140 10.53 20.21 -0.18
C SER A 140 10.72 19.34 -1.43
N GLU A 141 11.57 19.76 -2.36
CA GLU A 141 11.86 19.00 -3.61
C GLU A 141 12.32 17.56 -3.36
N ARG A 142 13.06 17.33 -2.29
CA ARG A 142 13.59 16.00 -1.94
C ARG A 142 12.58 15.15 -1.19
N GLY A 143 11.69 15.75 -0.39
CA GLY A 143 10.81 15.05 0.53
C GLY A 143 9.85 14.11 -0.19
N LEU A 144 9.10 14.61 -1.18
CA LEU A 144 8.12 13.81 -1.89
C LEU A 144 8.76 12.66 -2.70
N ARG A 145 9.93 12.90 -3.30
CA ARG A 145 10.67 11.86 -4.05
C ARG A 145 11.16 10.73 -3.16
N CYS A 146 11.58 11.03 -1.94
CA CYS A 146 12.02 10.02 -0.97
C CYS A 146 10.85 9.17 -0.45
N ALA A 147 9.66 9.75 -0.32
CA ALA A 147 8.46 9.04 0.14
C ALA A 147 7.83 8.15 -0.94
N LEU A 148 8.08 8.43 -2.23
CA LEU A 148 7.58 7.61 -3.33
C LEU A 148 8.47 6.37 -3.52
N ARG A 149 7.87 5.19 -3.36
CA ARG A 149 8.53 3.91 -3.65
C ARG A 149 8.37 3.58 -5.12
N VAL A 150 9.49 3.35 -5.80
CA VAL A 150 9.46 2.92 -7.22
C VAL A 150 8.96 1.47 -7.29
N ASN A 151 7.90 1.24 -8.03
CA ASN A 151 7.42 -0.12 -8.30
C ASN A 151 8.43 -0.84 -9.23
N ARG A 152 9.30 -1.67 -8.67
CA ARG A 152 10.30 -2.44 -9.44
C ARG A 152 9.68 -3.49 -10.36
N LYS A 153 8.40 -3.84 -10.20
CA LYS A 153 7.74 -4.83 -11.08
C LYS A 153 7.49 -4.31 -12.50
N ALA A 154 7.24 -3.02 -12.67
CA ALA A 154 7.02 -2.43 -13.98
C ALA A 154 8.32 -2.23 -14.80
N ALA A 155 9.48 -2.18 -14.13
CA ALA A 155 10.77 -2.00 -14.80
C ALA A 155 11.37 -3.31 -15.36
N ALA A 156 10.87 -4.47 -14.95
CA ALA A 156 11.36 -5.78 -15.42
C ALA A 156 10.73 -6.24 -16.77
N ALA A 157 9.69 -5.56 -17.24
CA ALA A 157 9.02 -5.88 -18.51
C ALA A 157 9.56 -5.10 -19.74
N ALA A 158 10.49 -4.19 -19.54
CA ALA A 158 11.09 -3.39 -20.62
C ALA A 158 12.58 -3.71 -20.77
N GLY A 159 12.89 -4.74 -21.57
CA GLY A 159 14.15 -4.85 -22.32
C GLY A 159 15.30 -5.56 -21.66
N GLU A 160 15.42 -6.86 -21.89
CA GLU A 160 16.73 -7.50 -22.07
C GLU A 160 17.09 -7.49 -23.54
N PRO A 161 18.22 -6.94 -23.96
CA PRO A 161 18.76 -7.23 -25.28
C PRO A 161 19.47 -8.60 -25.24
N GLN A 162 18.92 -9.54 -26.01
CA GLN A 162 19.57 -10.82 -26.30
C GLN A 162 20.94 -10.57 -26.95
N ASN A 163 21.99 -10.90 -26.26
CA ASN A 163 23.30 -11.06 -26.86
C ASN A 163 23.68 -12.54 -26.86
N GLY A 164 23.56 -13.13 -28.04
CA GLY A 164 23.92 -14.52 -28.30
C GLY A 164 25.42 -14.75 -28.16
N LYS A 165 25.78 -15.84 -27.46
CA LYS A 165 27.04 -16.58 -27.69
C LYS A 165 26.83 -18.07 -27.59
N ARG A 166 27.32 -18.71 -28.65
CA ARG A 166 27.35 -20.11 -29.05
C ARG A 166 27.86 -21.09 -27.98
N PRO A 167 27.50 -22.39 -28.13
CA PRO A 167 27.89 -23.44 -27.21
C PRO A 167 29.31 -23.95 -27.51
N ARG A 168 30.01 -24.39 -26.48
CA ARG A 168 31.20 -25.26 -26.62
C ARG A 168 31.00 -26.50 -25.78
N ALA A 169 31.27 -27.62 -26.44
CA ALA A 169 31.04 -28.99 -26.05
C ALA A 169 32.07 -29.56 -25.06
N ALA A 170 31.57 -30.60 -24.35
CA ALA A 170 32.21 -31.85 -23.95
C ALA A 170 33.39 -31.87 -22.94
N SER A 171 33.21 -32.58 -21.83
CA SER A 171 33.70 -33.92 -21.56
C SER A 171 33.40 -34.29 -20.09
N SER A 172 32.70 -35.34 -19.92
CA SER A 172 32.88 -36.62 -19.23
C SER A 172 33.91 -36.64 -18.08
N GLU A 173 33.45 -37.07 -16.87
CA GLU A 173 33.88 -38.31 -16.24
C GLU A 173 33.14 -38.60 -14.91
N ALA A 174 33.06 -39.90 -14.67
CA ALA A 174 32.33 -40.73 -13.80
C ALA A 174 32.60 -40.64 -12.29
N GLY A 175 31.59 -40.90 -11.49
CA GLY A 175 31.23 -41.63 -10.32
C GLY A 175 32.24 -41.87 -9.17
N PRO A 176 31.92 -42.61 -8.07
CA PRO A 176 30.62 -43.18 -7.66
C PRO A 176 30.26 -42.99 -6.16
N SER A 177 28.97 -43.27 -5.85
CA SER A 177 28.38 -44.04 -4.75
C SER A 177 28.89 -43.91 -3.28
N CYS A 178 27.91 -43.70 -2.38
CA CYS A 178 27.54 -44.39 -1.13
C CYS A 178 26.54 -43.48 -0.37
N GLY A 179 25.36 -43.84 0.02
CA GLY A 179 24.91 -44.97 0.79
C GLY A 179 24.45 -44.52 2.18
N GLY A 180 23.17 -44.77 2.56
CA GLY A 180 22.77 -44.78 3.95
C GLY A 180 21.62 -43.82 4.32
N SER A 181 20.41 -44.29 4.34
CA SER A 181 19.64 -44.86 5.44
C SER A 181 18.73 -43.91 6.21
N SER A 182 17.45 -43.98 5.93
CA SER A 182 16.34 -44.30 6.83
C SER A 182 16.23 -43.55 8.18
N GLY A 183 15.11 -42.84 8.36
CA GLY A 183 14.66 -42.32 9.64
C GLY A 183 13.23 -41.78 9.63
N LYS A 184 12.22 -42.65 9.55
CA LYS A 184 10.81 -42.33 9.79
C LYS A 184 10.60 -41.93 11.25
N ARG A 185 10.05 -40.75 11.51
CA ARG A 185 9.45 -40.44 12.83
C ARG A 185 7.98 -40.06 12.67
N SER A 186 7.17 -40.91 13.24
CA SER A 186 5.74 -40.90 13.47
C SER A 186 5.29 -39.66 14.22
N ARG A 187 4.29 -38.93 13.70
CA ARG A 187 3.54 -37.92 14.43
C ARG A 187 2.41 -38.58 15.21
N LYS A 188 2.45 -38.49 16.55
CA LYS A 188 1.31 -38.76 17.44
C LYS A 188 0.41 -37.53 17.44
N GLN A 189 -0.84 -37.71 17.02
CA GLN A 189 -1.94 -36.77 17.27
C GLN A 189 -2.43 -36.95 18.69
N LEU A 190 -2.51 -35.84 19.45
CA LEU A 190 -3.24 -35.76 20.72
C LEU A 190 -4.61 -35.12 20.45
N ALA A 191 -5.66 -35.81 20.89
CA ALA A 191 -7.04 -35.34 20.83
C ALA A 191 -7.33 -34.22 21.84
N PRO A 192 -8.25 -33.28 21.54
CA PRO A 192 -8.63 -32.22 22.47
C PRO A 192 -9.63 -32.73 23.51
N ALA A 193 -9.33 -32.45 24.78
CA ALA A 193 -10.22 -32.67 25.92
C ALA A 193 -11.26 -31.53 26.00
N ARG A 194 -12.53 -31.90 26.16
CA ARG A 194 -13.65 -31.00 26.45
C ARG A 194 -13.64 -30.64 27.96
N SER A 195 -13.75 -29.35 28.25
CA SER A 195 -14.01 -28.86 29.62
C SER A 195 -15.49 -28.91 29.93
N PRO A 196 -15.90 -29.28 31.18
CA PRO A 196 -17.29 -29.23 31.57
C PRO A 196 -17.72 -27.84 32.02
N PHE A 197 -19.01 -27.57 31.78
CA PHE A 197 -19.74 -26.40 32.25
C PHE A 197 -19.85 -26.34 33.79
N CYS A 198 -19.69 -25.18 34.35
CA CYS A 198 -20.43 -24.63 35.48
C CYS A 198 -20.75 -23.18 35.23
#